data_eb27b184bd56ef041b0422ef3ff864cd
#
_entry.id   eb27b184bd56ef041b0422ef3ff864cd
#
_cell.length_a   1.000
_cell.length_b   1.000
_cell.length_c   1.000
_cell.angle_alpha   90.00
_cell.angle_beta   90.00
_cell.angle_gamma   90.00
#
_symmetry.space_group_name_H-M   'P 1'
#
loop_
_entity.id
_entity.type
_entity.pdbx_description
1 polymer ?
#
loop_
_entity_poly.entity_id
_entity_poly.type
_entity_poly.pdbx_seq_one_letter_code
_entity_poly.pdbx_strand_id
1 'polypeptide(L)'
;YLSINDRAQLFSILWGEEADLSAIYVQFAQTLAALGNADRVYAPLSAVVKEVNGELSQADSIMNVDMLERLNTDKDELLEVRPYFSEDNIGEPVKISLAQLTALTAELVFPLMNPTRVPAVESVDLLDFPGYRGRLAISSLKEIQEGNPVSQLILRGKVAYLFERYTDSQEMNLLIVCTPSDKQSDVNSVGPVLERWINKTQGDTPEARSQRKPGLLWAITMFDKRISADLSKDENMLKISWGSGGLLKQTILERFGNYPWLNDWSNGRPFNNTFLVRKPGFKVSFLDVEDGQELRVRPNESAQLDLLRRTFADDPDIQKHIANPQEAWDGMMLLNDGGMQRISDYLKTVAMPQVKQKRIAEQLNHAIQHIIENRFASWYQSDGAEEVQRKQQLAKLVIGELQKSALIVGEFLRSLQLPEETIHSLYFADNDDDLLSPSAKDSDEANKSNAFASGFGFDDGFDLFDEPQ
;
A
#
# COMPACT_ATOMS: atom_id res chain seq x y z
N TYR A 1 -27.23 -7.26 -10.90
CA TYR A 1 -28.17 -7.16 -11.97
C TYR A 1 -27.57 -7.43 -13.37
N LEU A 2 -26.26 -7.25 -13.57
CA LEU A 2 -25.58 -7.62 -14.81
C LEU A 2 -25.12 -9.08 -14.76
N SER A 3 -25.26 -9.81 -15.87
CA SER A 3 -24.65 -11.15 -16.00
C SER A 3 -23.14 -11.08 -15.91
N ILE A 4 -22.46 -12.21 -15.67
CA ILE A 4 -20.99 -12.25 -15.63
C ILE A 4 -20.41 -11.76 -16.96
N ASN A 5 -21.01 -12.14 -18.08
CA ASN A 5 -20.54 -11.71 -19.40
C ASN A 5 -20.76 -10.21 -19.64
N ASP A 6 -21.91 -9.66 -19.24
CA ASP A 6 -22.15 -8.21 -19.35
C ASP A 6 -21.18 -7.41 -18.49
N ARG A 7 -20.85 -7.90 -17.29
CA ARG A 7 -19.82 -7.29 -16.43
C ARG A 7 -18.44 -7.37 -17.07
N ALA A 8 -18.08 -8.51 -17.66
CA ALA A 8 -16.82 -8.66 -18.37
C ALA A 8 -16.71 -7.65 -19.53
N GLN A 9 -17.79 -7.48 -20.29
CA GLN A 9 -17.83 -6.52 -21.38
C GLN A 9 -17.76 -5.07 -20.87
N LEU A 10 -18.51 -4.73 -19.83
CA LEU A 10 -18.49 -3.39 -19.23
C LEU A 10 -17.11 -3.01 -18.72
N PHE A 11 -16.44 -3.94 -18.00
CA PHE A 11 -15.13 -3.69 -17.40
C PHE A 11 -13.97 -3.87 -18.38
N SER A 12 -14.18 -4.44 -19.58
CA SER A 12 -13.10 -4.68 -20.55
C SER A 12 -12.32 -3.42 -20.92
N ILE A 13 -12.94 -2.26 -20.88
CA ILE A 13 -12.28 -0.95 -21.07
C ILE A 13 -11.09 -0.77 -20.11
N LEU A 14 -11.19 -1.27 -18.87
CA LEU A 14 -10.14 -1.11 -17.85
C LEU A 14 -8.84 -1.85 -18.19
N TRP A 15 -8.92 -2.85 -19.06
CA TRP A 15 -7.76 -3.62 -19.53
C TRP A 15 -7.63 -3.61 -21.06
N GLY A 16 -8.06 -2.50 -21.69
CA GLY A 16 -7.86 -2.26 -23.12
C GLY A 16 -8.59 -3.23 -24.03
N GLU A 17 -9.72 -3.80 -23.57
CA GLU A 17 -10.55 -4.78 -24.30
C GLU A 17 -9.79 -6.06 -24.68
N GLU A 18 -8.65 -6.36 -24.01
CA GLU A 18 -7.88 -7.59 -24.23
C GLU A 18 -8.76 -8.82 -23.95
N ALA A 19 -8.94 -9.67 -24.97
CA ALA A 19 -9.85 -10.81 -24.91
C ALA A 19 -9.43 -11.85 -23.86
N ASP A 20 -8.14 -12.09 -23.71
CA ASP A 20 -7.60 -13.05 -22.75
C ASP A 20 -7.86 -12.63 -21.29
N LEU A 21 -7.77 -11.33 -21.00
CA LEU A 21 -8.09 -10.78 -19.69
C LEU A 21 -9.60 -10.85 -19.40
N SER A 22 -10.43 -10.59 -20.41
CA SER A 22 -11.88 -10.73 -20.30
C SER A 22 -12.29 -12.18 -20.06
N ALA A 23 -11.65 -13.14 -20.73
CA ALA A 23 -11.89 -14.57 -20.52
C ALA A 23 -11.52 -15.01 -19.10
N ILE A 24 -10.38 -14.57 -18.58
CA ILE A 24 -9.96 -14.84 -17.18
C ILE A 24 -10.91 -14.21 -16.18
N TYR A 25 -11.37 -12.98 -16.40
CA TYR A 25 -12.39 -12.35 -15.55
C TYR A 25 -13.65 -13.22 -15.47
N VAL A 26 -14.16 -13.69 -16.62
CA VAL A 26 -15.34 -14.58 -16.66
C VAL A 26 -15.06 -15.87 -15.88
N GLN A 27 -13.91 -16.49 -16.10
CA GLN A 27 -13.52 -17.73 -15.43
C GLN A 27 -13.48 -17.56 -13.91
N PHE A 28 -12.85 -16.50 -13.40
CA PHE A 28 -12.77 -16.23 -11.97
C PHE A 28 -14.15 -15.89 -11.37
N ALA A 29 -14.96 -15.09 -12.07
CA ALA A 29 -16.29 -14.76 -11.62
C ALA A 29 -17.22 -16.00 -11.57
N GLN A 30 -17.09 -16.92 -12.52
CA GLN A 30 -17.81 -18.21 -12.51
C GLN A 30 -17.34 -19.10 -11.34
N THR A 31 -16.04 -19.16 -11.09
CA THR A 31 -15.48 -19.91 -9.97
C THR A 31 -15.97 -19.36 -8.63
N LEU A 32 -15.96 -18.04 -8.45
CA LEU A 32 -16.49 -17.40 -7.24
C LEU A 32 -17.99 -17.65 -7.09
N ALA A 33 -18.77 -17.61 -8.17
CA ALA A 33 -20.19 -17.92 -8.15
C ALA A 33 -20.45 -19.41 -7.78
N ALA A 34 -19.64 -20.34 -8.28
CA ALA A 34 -19.70 -21.75 -7.91
C ALA A 34 -19.37 -22.00 -6.43
N LEU A 35 -18.49 -21.15 -5.86
CA LEU A 35 -18.18 -21.12 -4.43
C LEU A 35 -19.25 -20.37 -3.60
N GLY A 36 -20.35 -19.94 -4.20
CA GLY A 36 -21.40 -19.17 -3.52
C GLY A 36 -20.94 -17.78 -3.06
N ASN A 37 -19.86 -17.23 -3.65
CA ASN A 37 -19.18 -16.01 -3.23
C ASN A 37 -18.77 -16.03 -1.74
N ALA A 38 -18.38 -17.19 -1.23
CA ALA A 38 -17.91 -17.33 0.13
C ALA A 38 -16.58 -16.58 0.33
N ASP A 39 -16.45 -15.88 1.47
CA ASP A 39 -15.21 -15.17 1.82
C ASP A 39 -14.08 -16.13 2.22
N ARG A 40 -14.41 -17.36 2.58
CA ARG A 40 -13.48 -18.40 3.05
C ARG A 40 -13.77 -19.74 2.40
N VAL A 41 -12.72 -20.52 2.23
CA VAL A 41 -12.83 -21.89 1.75
C VAL A 41 -11.96 -22.84 2.60
N TYR A 42 -12.42 -24.06 2.80
CA TYR A 42 -11.57 -25.15 3.24
C TYR A 42 -10.87 -25.76 2.03
N ALA A 43 -9.55 -25.86 2.09
CA ALA A 43 -8.74 -26.50 1.07
C ALA A 43 -7.97 -27.69 1.69
N PRO A 44 -7.60 -28.72 0.92
CA PRO A 44 -6.76 -29.79 1.40
C PRO A 44 -5.36 -29.25 1.77
N LEU A 45 -4.70 -29.90 2.74
CA LEU A 45 -3.35 -29.51 3.15
C LEU A 45 -2.36 -29.51 1.98
N SER A 46 -2.57 -30.39 0.99
CA SER A 46 -1.77 -30.44 -0.23
C SER A 46 -1.81 -29.17 -1.09
N ALA A 47 -2.82 -28.30 -0.87
CA ALA A 47 -2.83 -26.96 -1.48
C ALA A 47 -1.77 -26.04 -0.90
N VAL A 48 -1.32 -26.25 0.34
CA VAL A 48 -0.36 -25.41 1.06
C VAL A 48 1.02 -26.04 1.11
N VAL A 49 1.09 -27.36 1.30
CA VAL A 49 2.36 -28.08 1.45
C VAL A 49 2.20 -29.50 0.88
N LYS A 50 3.26 -29.97 0.17
CA LYS A 50 3.34 -31.33 -0.37
C LYS A 50 4.58 -32.02 0.16
N GLU A 51 4.50 -33.34 0.33
CA GLU A 51 5.66 -34.15 0.63
C GLU A 51 6.36 -34.53 -0.68
N VAL A 52 7.62 -34.16 -0.80
CA VAL A 52 8.47 -34.47 -1.95
C VAL A 52 9.75 -35.13 -1.42
N ASN A 53 9.97 -36.38 -1.77
CA ASN A 53 11.15 -37.17 -1.34
C ASN A 53 11.32 -37.26 0.20
N GLY A 54 10.22 -37.28 0.96
CA GLY A 54 10.24 -37.33 2.43
C GLY A 54 10.44 -35.99 3.12
N GLU A 55 10.49 -34.90 2.36
CA GLU A 55 10.57 -33.54 2.89
C GLU A 55 9.32 -32.74 2.50
N LEU A 56 8.89 -31.83 3.40
CA LEU A 56 7.78 -30.94 3.13
C LEU A 56 8.25 -29.79 2.21
N SER A 57 7.53 -29.61 1.10
CA SER A 57 7.82 -28.60 0.08
C SER A 57 6.62 -27.69 -0.14
N GLN A 58 6.87 -26.39 -0.29
CA GLN A 58 5.88 -25.39 -0.66
C GLN A 58 5.99 -24.98 -2.14
N ALA A 59 6.92 -25.57 -2.89
CA ALA A 59 7.21 -25.18 -4.28
C ALA A 59 5.99 -25.30 -5.21
N ASP A 60 5.19 -26.36 -5.02
CA ASP A 60 3.98 -26.63 -5.79
C ASP A 60 2.71 -26.38 -4.95
N SER A 61 2.58 -25.20 -4.40
CA SER A 61 1.47 -24.81 -3.52
C SER A 61 1.02 -23.37 -3.74
N ILE A 62 -0.14 -22.99 -3.17
CA ILE A 62 -0.65 -21.61 -3.22
C ILE A 62 0.27 -20.60 -2.51
N MET A 63 1.23 -21.07 -1.71
CA MET A 63 2.29 -20.24 -1.11
C MET A 63 3.29 -19.73 -2.16
N ASN A 64 3.42 -20.43 -3.28
CA ASN A 64 4.28 -20.03 -4.38
C ASN A 64 3.46 -19.29 -5.44
N VAL A 65 3.67 -18.00 -5.56
CA VAL A 65 2.97 -17.15 -6.56
C VAL A 65 3.26 -17.55 -8.01
N ASP A 66 4.36 -18.25 -8.27
CA ASP A 66 4.71 -18.73 -9.61
C ASP A 66 3.75 -19.83 -10.09
N MET A 67 2.90 -20.37 -9.22
CA MET A 67 1.81 -21.26 -9.62
C MET A 67 0.83 -20.61 -10.60
N LEU A 68 0.74 -19.29 -10.62
CA LEU A 68 -0.06 -18.55 -11.60
C LEU A 68 0.39 -18.80 -13.05
N GLU A 69 1.65 -19.13 -13.29
CA GLU A 69 2.17 -19.49 -14.62
C GLU A 69 1.52 -20.77 -15.19
N ARG A 70 0.92 -21.59 -14.32
CA ARG A 70 0.22 -22.82 -14.73
C ARG A 70 -1.23 -22.59 -15.13
N LEU A 71 -1.74 -21.38 -14.97
CA LEU A 71 -3.14 -21.03 -15.24
C LEU A 71 -3.52 -21.42 -16.69
N ASN A 72 -4.57 -22.25 -16.82
CA ASN A 72 -5.07 -22.76 -18.07
C ASN A 72 -4.05 -23.63 -18.85
N THR A 73 -3.11 -24.26 -18.17
CA THR A 73 -2.19 -25.23 -18.78
C THR A 73 -2.50 -26.65 -18.29
N ASP A 74 -2.02 -27.66 -19.01
CA ASP A 74 -2.15 -29.08 -18.62
C ASP A 74 -1.41 -29.43 -17.31
N LYS A 75 -0.56 -28.55 -16.81
CA LYS A 75 0.18 -28.70 -15.55
C LYS A 75 -0.57 -28.18 -14.35
N ASP A 76 -1.73 -27.55 -14.54
CA ASP A 76 -2.54 -26.99 -13.47
C ASP A 76 -3.36 -28.11 -12.80
N GLU A 77 -3.10 -28.33 -11.53
CA GLU A 77 -3.71 -29.40 -10.74
C GLU A 77 -5.10 -29.00 -10.24
N LEU A 78 -6.06 -29.91 -10.33
CA LEU A 78 -7.39 -29.69 -9.79
C LEU A 78 -7.46 -30.15 -8.33
N LEU A 79 -7.96 -29.26 -7.48
CA LEU A 79 -8.21 -29.48 -6.06
C LEU A 79 -9.70 -29.40 -5.77
N GLU A 80 -10.13 -30.09 -4.73
CA GLU A 80 -11.48 -30.00 -4.19
C GLU A 80 -11.48 -29.08 -2.98
N VAL A 81 -12.23 -27.99 -3.03
CA VAL A 81 -12.38 -27.03 -1.94
C VAL A 81 -13.84 -26.92 -1.52
N ARG A 82 -14.10 -26.55 -0.28
CA ARG A 82 -15.46 -26.36 0.25
C ARG A 82 -15.65 -24.93 0.70
N PRO A 83 -16.68 -24.22 0.21
CA PRO A 83 -17.01 -22.88 0.70
C PRO A 83 -17.38 -22.93 2.19
N TYR A 84 -16.89 -21.97 2.95
CA TYR A 84 -17.20 -21.82 4.38
C TYR A 84 -17.97 -20.52 4.60
N PHE A 85 -19.18 -20.62 5.10
CA PHE A 85 -20.04 -19.49 5.44
C PHE A 85 -20.15 -19.29 6.95
N SER A 86 -20.25 -20.39 7.72
CA SER A 86 -20.24 -20.41 9.18
C SER A 86 -19.87 -21.82 9.67
N GLU A 87 -19.69 -22.00 10.99
CA GLU A 87 -19.38 -23.30 11.59
C GLU A 87 -20.43 -24.39 11.22
N ASP A 88 -21.69 -24.01 11.12
CA ASP A 88 -22.82 -24.91 10.79
C ASP A 88 -23.16 -24.91 9.29
N ASN A 89 -22.51 -24.09 8.48
CA ASN A 89 -22.84 -23.95 7.06
C ASN A 89 -21.57 -24.03 6.21
N ILE A 90 -21.24 -25.23 5.78
CA ILE A 90 -20.17 -25.57 4.85
C ILE A 90 -20.82 -26.00 3.55
N GLY A 91 -20.44 -25.36 2.44
CA GLY A 91 -21.01 -25.66 1.13
C GLY A 91 -20.51 -26.98 0.54
N GLU A 92 -21.16 -27.38 -0.56
CA GLU A 92 -20.76 -28.54 -1.33
C GLU A 92 -19.36 -28.38 -1.93
N PRO A 93 -18.62 -29.50 -2.14
CA PRO A 93 -17.28 -29.45 -2.69
C PRO A 93 -17.30 -28.95 -4.13
N VAL A 94 -16.38 -28.02 -4.43
CA VAL A 94 -16.17 -27.43 -5.75
C VAL A 94 -14.75 -27.75 -6.21
N LYS A 95 -14.61 -28.18 -7.47
CA LYS A 95 -13.29 -28.38 -8.09
C LYS A 95 -12.76 -27.07 -8.63
N ILE A 96 -11.57 -26.70 -8.19
CA ILE A 96 -10.84 -25.51 -8.61
C ILE A 96 -9.40 -25.88 -8.92
N SER A 97 -8.79 -25.24 -9.91
CA SER A 97 -7.37 -25.47 -10.17
C SER A 97 -6.47 -24.76 -9.15
N LEU A 98 -5.29 -25.30 -8.92
CA LEU A 98 -4.31 -24.73 -7.98
C LEU A 98 -3.94 -23.30 -8.38
N ALA A 99 -3.76 -23.03 -9.67
CA ALA A 99 -3.46 -21.68 -10.15
C ALA A 99 -4.65 -20.71 -9.94
N GLN A 100 -5.88 -21.16 -10.18
CA GLN A 100 -7.08 -20.34 -9.85
C GLN A 100 -7.20 -20.08 -8.36
N LEU A 101 -6.98 -21.11 -7.53
CA LEU A 101 -6.98 -20.95 -6.07
C LEU A 101 -5.89 -19.95 -5.64
N THR A 102 -4.68 -20.06 -6.23
CA THR A 102 -3.59 -19.10 -5.99
C THR A 102 -3.98 -17.67 -6.38
N ALA A 103 -4.65 -17.50 -7.54
CA ALA A 103 -5.10 -16.18 -8.00
C ALA A 103 -6.15 -15.56 -7.07
N LEU A 104 -7.14 -16.34 -6.67
CA LEU A 104 -8.30 -15.88 -5.89
C LEU A 104 -8.03 -15.76 -4.39
N THR A 105 -7.05 -16.49 -3.85
CA THR A 105 -6.69 -16.42 -2.43
C THR A 105 -6.02 -15.09 -2.13
N ALA A 106 -6.70 -14.20 -1.42
CA ALA A 106 -6.15 -12.93 -0.99
C ALA A 106 -5.20 -13.09 0.20
N GLU A 107 -5.55 -14.00 1.13
CA GLU A 107 -4.89 -14.11 2.42
C GLU A 107 -4.89 -15.56 2.92
N LEU A 108 -3.79 -15.95 3.54
CA LEU A 108 -3.66 -17.21 4.28
C LEU A 108 -3.43 -16.87 5.74
N VAL A 109 -4.26 -17.40 6.62
CA VAL A 109 -4.15 -17.18 8.06
C VAL A 109 -3.64 -18.44 8.74
N PHE A 110 -2.47 -18.34 9.37
CA PHE A 110 -1.87 -19.42 10.14
C PHE A 110 -1.91 -19.11 11.63
N PRO A 111 -2.80 -19.74 12.40
CA PRO A 111 -2.79 -19.58 13.85
C PRO A 111 -1.52 -20.23 14.42
N LEU A 112 -0.86 -19.52 15.33
CA LEU A 112 0.29 -20.08 16.04
C LEU A 112 -0.19 -21.13 17.05
N MET A 113 0.42 -22.31 17.02
CA MET A 113 0.10 -23.41 17.95
C MET A 113 0.62 -23.17 19.36
N ASN A 114 1.67 -22.37 19.49
CA ASN A 114 2.29 -22.02 20.76
C ASN A 114 2.43 -20.50 20.88
N PRO A 115 2.37 -19.96 22.11
CA PRO A 115 2.64 -18.54 22.35
C PRO A 115 4.00 -18.13 21.79
N THR A 116 4.07 -16.91 21.28
CA THR A 116 5.34 -16.38 20.78
C THR A 116 6.34 -16.17 21.92
N ARG A 117 7.65 -16.25 21.63
CA ARG A 117 8.69 -15.92 22.60
C ARG A 117 8.74 -14.42 22.93
N VAL A 118 8.09 -13.59 22.12
CA VAL A 118 8.05 -12.14 22.23
C VAL A 118 6.59 -11.70 22.40
N PRO A 119 6.14 -11.46 23.63
CA PRO A 119 4.73 -11.15 23.94
C PRO A 119 4.16 -9.94 23.15
N ALA A 120 5.02 -8.98 22.81
CA ALA A 120 4.57 -7.81 22.03
C ALA A 120 4.06 -8.18 20.62
N VAL A 121 4.44 -9.35 20.08
CA VAL A 121 4.05 -9.82 18.75
C VAL A 121 2.75 -10.64 18.80
N GLU A 122 2.28 -11.05 19.97
CA GLU A 122 1.04 -11.82 20.11
C GLU A 122 -0.23 -11.02 19.76
N SER A 123 -0.15 -9.70 19.89
CA SER A 123 -1.26 -8.78 19.55
C SER A 123 -1.12 -8.15 18.17
N VAL A 124 -0.23 -8.66 17.33
CA VAL A 124 0.09 -8.09 16.01
C VAL A 124 0.08 -9.19 14.96
N ASP A 125 -0.69 -9.00 13.90
CA ASP A 125 -0.62 -9.85 12.71
C ASP A 125 0.59 -9.45 11.86
N LEU A 126 1.36 -10.43 11.41
CA LEU A 126 2.46 -10.23 10.48
C LEU A 126 2.01 -10.61 9.08
N LEU A 127 1.92 -9.60 8.20
CA LEU A 127 1.61 -9.80 6.78
C LEU A 127 2.91 -9.94 5.99
N ASP A 128 3.07 -11.06 5.28
CA ASP A 128 4.13 -11.25 4.31
C ASP A 128 3.58 -11.04 2.91
N PHE A 129 4.00 -9.96 2.27
CA PHE A 129 3.65 -9.68 0.88
C PHE A 129 4.68 -10.30 -0.06
N PRO A 130 4.24 -10.97 -1.15
CA PRO A 130 5.14 -11.27 -2.24
C PRO A 130 5.85 -9.99 -2.68
N GLY A 131 7.13 -10.08 -3.05
CA GLY A 131 7.91 -8.91 -3.43
C GLY A 131 7.13 -8.00 -4.40
N TYR A 132 7.01 -6.71 -4.05
CA TYR A 132 6.29 -5.75 -4.89
C TYR A 132 6.93 -5.69 -6.26
N ARG A 133 6.15 -6.03 -7.28
CA ARG A 133 6.57 -5.94 -8.68
C ARG A 133 5.90 -4.73 -9.29
N GLY A 134 6.68 -3.84 -9.87
CA GLY A 134 6.17 -2.63 -10.49
C GLY A 134 5.17 -2.88 -11.61
N ARG A 135 4.37 -1.87 -11.91
CA ARG A 135 3.49 -1.89 -13.08
C ARG A 135 4.31 -2.10 -14.34
N LEU A 136 3.81 -2.91 -15.26
CA LEU A 136 4.40 -3.01 -16.60
C LEU A 136 3.85 -1.86 -17.44
N ALA A 137 4.74 -1.06 -18.00
CA ALA A 137 4.39 -0.07 -19.02
C ALA A 137 4.28 -0.79 -20.37
N ILE A 138 3.13 -1.43 -20.61
CA ILE A 138 2.84 -2.17 -21.84
C ILE A 138 1.53 -1.67 -22.44
N SER A 139 1.47 -1.61 -23.76
CA SER A 139 0.27 -1.28 -24.52
C SER A 139 -0.51 -2.51 -24.97
N SER A 140 0.11 -3.70 -24.96
CA SER A 140 -0.50 -4.96 -25.34
C SER A 140 0.17 -6.14 -24.64
N LEU A 141 -0.56 -7.23 -24.39
CA LEU A 141 -0.06 -8.49 -23.86
C LEU A 141 1.10 -9.08 -24.69
N LYS A 142 1.16 -8.77 -25.99
CA LYS A 142 2.20 -9.25 -26.92
C LYS A 142 3.59 -8.69 -26.62
N GLU A 143 3.69 -7.63 -25.83
CA GLU A 143 4.96 -7.04 -25.44
C GLU A 143 5.66 -7.84 -24.32
N ILE A 144 4.93 -8.71 -23.62
CA ILE A 144 5.49 -9.60 -22.60
C ILE A 144 6.10 -10.82 -23.29
N GLN A 145 7.43 -10.88 -23.30
CA GLN A 145 8.18 -11.94 -24.01
C GLN A 145 8.47 -13.16 -23.15
N GLU A 146 8.42 -13.04 -21.82
CA GLU A 146 8.74 -14.12 -20.88
C GLU A 146 7.52 -14.54 -20.06
N GLY A 147 7.28 -15.84 -19.97
CA GLY A 147 6.20 -16.42 -19.18
C GLY A 147 4.80 -16.23 -19.77
N ASN A 148 3.77 -16.50 -18.96
CA ASN A 148 2.38 -16.27 -19.33
C ASN A 148 2.02 -14.80 -19.09
N PRO A 149 1.69 -13.99 -20.12
CA PRO A 149 1.41 -12.57 -19.98
C PRO A 149 0.25 -12.27 -19.02
N VAL A 150 -0.82 -13.05 -19.08
CA VAL A 150 -1.98 -12.91 -18.21
C VAL A 150 -1.62 -13.16 -16.75
N SER A 151 -0.87 -14.22 -16.48
CA SER A 151 -0.40 -14.55 -15.13
C SER A 151 0.48 -13.46 -14.54
N GLN A 152 1.36 -12.87 -15.35
CA GLN A 152 2.23 -11.76 -14.94
C GLN A 152 1.41 -10.52 -14.54
N LEU A 153 0.37 -10.18 -15.29
CA LEU A 153 -0.51 -9.06 -14.96
C LEU A 153 -1.36 -9.33 -13.72
N ILE A 154 -1.92 -10.54 -13.61
CA ILE A 154 -2.71 -10.94 -12.41
C ILE A 154 -1.85 -10.84 -11.16
N LEU A 155 -0.62 -11.38 -11.19
CA LEU A 155 0.29 -11.33 -10.06
C LEU A 155 0.58 -9.90 -9.62
N ARG A 156 0.94 -9.03 -10.56
CA ARG A 156 1.24 -7.62 -10.29
C ARG A 156 0.03 -6.87 -9.77
N GLY A 157 -1.12 -7.06 -10.43
CA GLY A 157 -2.38 -6.45 -10.02
C GLY A 157 -2.82 -6.90 -8.63
N LYS A 158 -2.70 -8.19 -8.31
CA LYS A 158 -3.04 -8.74 -7.00
C LYS A 158 -2.19 -8.13 -5.89
N VAL A 159 -0.86 -8.11 -6.06
CA VAL A 159 0.05 -7.55 -5.05
C VAL A 159 -0.19 -6.05 -4.84
N ALA A 160 -0.36 -5.29 -5.93
CA ALA A 160 -0.66 -3.87 -5.85
C ALA A 160 -2.01 -3.62 -5.16
N TYR A 161 -3.06 -4.35 -5.54
CA TYR A 161 -4.38 -4.23 -4.95
C TYR A 161 -4.38 -4.54 -3.45
N LEU A 162 -3.74 -5.64 -3.03
CA LEU A 162 -3.68 -6.00 -1.62
C LEU A 162 -2.93 -4.94 -0.81
N PHE A 163 -1.79 -4.47 -1.31
CA PHE A 163 -1.03 -3.42 -0.65
C PHE A 163 -1.86 -2.12 -0.49
N GLU A 164 -2.53 -1.69 -1.57
CA GLU A 164 -3.40 -0.50 -1.53
C GLU A 164 -4.59 -0.71 -0.58
N ARG A 165 -5.26 -1.86 -0.64
CA ARG A 165 -6.37 -2.19 0.26
C ARG A 165 -5.98 -2.10 1.73
N TYR A 166 -4.88 -2.76 2.13
CA TYR A 166 -4.43 -2.72 3.51
C TYR A 166 -3.95 -1.33 3.94
N THR A 167 -3.43 -0.54 2.99
CA THR A 167 -3.07 0.86 3.23
C THR A 167 -4.32 1.71 3.45
N ASP A 168 -5.33 1.59 2.59
CA ASP A 168 -6.55 2.39 2.62
C ASP A 168 -7.44 2.05 3.80
N SER A 169 -7.57 0.76 4.15
CA SER A 169 -8.30 0.29 5.34
C SER A 169 -7.54 0.57 6.66
N GLN A 170 -6.31 1.11 6.58
CA GLN A 170 -5.47 1.38 7.75
C GLN A 170 -5.14 0.14 8.60
N GLU A 171 -5.14 -1.02 7.96
CA GLU A 171 -4.77 -2.28 8.61
C GLU A 171 -3.26 -2.41 8.74
N MET A 172 -2.51 -1.92 7.75
CA MET A 172 -1.05 -1.93 7.74
C MET A 172 -0.48 -0.74 8.52
N ASN A 173 -0.27 -0.94 9.82
CA ASN A 173 0.19 0.12 10.73
C ASN A 173 1.70 0.35 10.71
N LEU A 174 2.45 -0.71 10.45
CA LEU A 174 3.89 -0.76 10.36
C LEU A 174 4.28 -1.39 9.04
N LEU A 175 5.37 -0.96 8.47
CA LEU A 175 5.92 -1.52 7.24
C LEU A 175 7.41 -1.80 7.44
N ILE A 176 7.82 -3.05 7.20
CA ILE A 176 9.22 -3.42 7.17
C ILE A 176 9.63 -3.59 5.71
N VAL A 177 10.47 -2.71 5.22
CA VAL A 177 11.06 -2.81 3.88
C VAL A 177 12.36 -3.57 3.97
N CYS A 178 12.44 -4.72 3.33
CA CYS A 178 13.62 -5.57 3.32
C CYS A 178 14.41 -5.37 2.01
N THR A 179 15.67 -4.97 2.14
CA THR A 179 16.60 -4.85 1.01
C THR A 179 17.85 -5.68 1.25
N PRO A 180 18.28 -6.54 0.31
CA PRO A 180 19.51 -7.31 0.48
C PRO A 180 20.72 -6.38 0.39
N SER A 181 21.75 -6.68 1.20
CA SER A 181 22.99 -5.90 1.27
C SER A 181 23.93 -6.10 0.08
N ASP A 182 23.73 -7.18 -0.70
CA ASP A 182 24.62 -7.65 -1.76
C ASP A 182 24.08 -7.39 -3.17
N LYS A 183 22.84 -6.94 -3.30
CA LYS A 183 22.20 -6.72 -4.60
C LYS A 183 21.49 -5.37 -4.64
N GLN A 184 21.56 -4.75 -5.79
CA GLN A 184 20.70 -3.63 -6.09
C GLN A 184 19.26 -4.15 -6.21
N SER A 185 18.36 -3.53 -5.48
CA SER A 185 16.93 -3.90 -5.53
C SER A 185 16.34 -3.46 -6.88
N ASP A 186 15.73 -4.33 -7.65
CA ASP A 186 15.24 -4.08 -9.04
C ASP A 186 13.94 -3.25 -9.15
N VAL A 187 13.45 -2.67 -8.07
CA VAL A 187 12.09 -2.16 -8.04
C VAL A 187 12.03 -0.64 -8.16
N ASN A 188 12.14 -0.12 -9.39
CA ASN A 188 12.01 1.32 -9.67
C ASN A 188 10.62 1.91 -9.33
N SER A 189 9.58 1.07 -9.24
CA SER A 189 8.19 1.49 -9.04
C SER A 189 7.71 1.48 -7.57
N VAL A 190 8.56 1.09 -6.62
CA VAL A 190 8.18 1.08 -5.18
C VAL A 190 8.15 2.49 -4.59
N GLY A 191 8.93 3.42 -5.13
CA GLY A 191 9.05 4.76 -4.57
C GLY A 191 7.72 5.48 -4.37
N PRO A 192 6.90 5.67 -5.41
CA PRO A 192 5.60 6.34 -5.29
C PRO A 192 4.64 5.62 -4.35
N VAL A 193 4.66 4.29 -4.36
CA VAL A 193 3.79 3.47 -3.49
C VAL A 193 4.18 3.59 -2.03
N LEU A 194 5.49 3.59 -1.75
CA LEU A 194 6.01 3.79 -0.40
C LEU A 194 5.73 5.21 0.09
N GLU A 195 5.91 6.23 -0.75
CA GLU A 195 5.58 7.61 -0.41
C GLU A 195 4.09 7.77 -0.09
N ARG A 196 3.19 7.21 -0.91
CA ARG A 196 1.75 7.20 -0.64
C ARG A 196 1.43 6.53 0.70
N TRP A 197 2.06 5.38 1.00
CA TRP A 197 1.89 4.72 2.29
C TRP A 197 2.38 5.60 3.45
N ILE A 198 3.55 6.23 3.32
CA ILE A 198 4.09 7.16 4.32
C ILE A 198 3.11 8.31 4.56
N ASN A 199 2.66 8.97 3.50
CA ASN A 199 1.76 10.11 3.60
C ASN A 199 0.43 9.73 4.27
N LYS A 200 -0.15 8.58 3.89
CA LYS A 200 -1.42 8.10 4.47
C LYS A 200 -1.30 7.60 5.91
N THR A 201 -0.20 6.98 6.27
CA THR A 201 -0.09 6.27 7.56
C THR A 201 0.83 6.96 8.57
N GLN A 202 1.87 7.64 8.10
CA GLN A 202 2.86 8.28 8.98
C GLN A 202 2.66 9.80 9.08
N GLY A 203 2.11 10.42 8.04
CA GLY A 203 1.89 11.84 7.91
C GLY A 203 2.56 12.40 6.66
N ASP A 204 1.90 13.33 6.01
CA ASP A 204 2.33 13.97 4.77
C ASP A 204 3.41 15.04 4.99
N THR A 205 3.51 15.60 6.20
CA THR A 205 4.51 16.60 6.55
C THR A 205 5.51 16.11 7.59
N PRO A 206 6.73 16.69 7.66
CA PRO A 206 7.71 16.38 8.69
C PRO A 206 7.19 16.63 10.12
N GLU A 207 6.37 17.67 10.32
CA GLU A 207 5.76 18.02 11.58
C GLU A 207 4.80 16.93 12.04
N ALA A 208 3.92 16.44 11.16
CA ALA A 208 3.00 15.34 11.43
C ALA A 208 3.77 14.05 11.80
N ARG A 209 4.83 13.73 11.06
CA ARG A 209 5.68 12.56 11.35
C ARG A 209 6.45 12.68 12.65
N SER A 210 6.82 13.91 13.07
CA SER A 210 7.56 14.16 14.32
C SER A 210 6.78 13.81 15.59
N GLN A 211 5.45 13.71 15.52
CA GLN A 211 4.57 13.44 16.65
C GLN A 211 4.67 11.99 17.18
N ARG A 212 5.32 11.11 16.42
CA ARG A 212 5.39 9.67 16.73
C ARG A 212 6.69 9.03 16.26
N LYS A 213 6.96 7.83 16.79
CA LYS A 213 8.06 7.02 16.29
C LYS A 213 7.74 6.52 14.87
N PRO A 214 8.75 6.40 13.97
CA PRO A 214 8.54 5.89 12.63
C PRO A 214 7.88 4.50 12.61
N GLY A 215 6.77 4.35 11.89
CA GLY A 215 6.19 3.05 11.59
C GLY A 215 6.83 2.37 10.38
N LEU A 216 7.71 3.08 9.66
CA LEU A 216 8.56 2.52 8.63
C LEU A 216 9.86 1.99 9.27
N LEU A 217 10.16 0.72 9.04
CA LEU A 217 11.43 0.08 9.41
C LEU A 217 12.13 -0.33 8.12
N TRP A 218 13.39 0.03 7.98
CA TRP A 218 14.20 -0.42 6.85
C TRP A 218 15.16 -1.49 7.30
N ALA A 219 15.00 -2.72 6.83
CA ALA A 219 15.87 -3.84 7.18
C ALA A 219 16.84 -4.13 6.02
N ILE A 220 18.12 -3.86 6.22
CA ILE A 220 19.17 -4.29 5.30
C ILE A 220 19.53 -5.74 5.66
N THR A 221 19.04 -6.67 4.85
CA THR A 221 19.14 -8.11 5.07
C THR A 221 20.38 -8.72 4.43
N MET A 222 20.64 -10.01 4.70
CA MET A 222 21.80 -10.75 4.17
C MET A 222 23.14 -10.06 4.50
N PHE A 223 23.24 -9.40 5.63
CA PHE A 223 24.43 -8.64 6.01
C PHE A 223 25.68 -9.53 6.22
N ASP A 224 25.47 -10.82 6.49
CA ASP A 224 26.50 -11.86 6.49
C ASP A 224 27.26 -11.95 5.16
N LYS A 225 26.59 -11.81 4.03
CA LYS A 225 27.22 -11.77 2.71
C LYS A 225 28.08 -10.53 2.52
N ARG A 226 27.58 -9.39 2.99
CA ARG A 226 28.33 -8.14 2.93
C ARG A 226 29.61 -8.20 3.74
N ILE A 227 29.52 -8.66 5.01
CA ILE A 227 30.70 -8.86 5.85
C ILE A 227 31.70 -9.79 5.14
N SER A 228 31.23 -10.96 4.66
CA SER A 228 32.11 -11.94 4.00
C SER A 228 32.84 -11.36 2.78
N ALA A 229 32.17 -10.53 2.00
CA ALA A 229 32.76 -9.87 0.82
C ALA A 229 33.78 -8.77 1.20
N ASP A 230 33.62 -8.15 2.36
CA ASP A 230 34.42 -7.03 2.78
C ASP A 230 35.61 -7.43 3.73
N LEU A 231 35.68 -8.69 4.17
CA LEU A 231 36.75 -9.18 5.07
C LEU A 231 38.18 -9.00 4.52
N SER A 232 38.35 -9.02 3.21
CA SER A 232 39.67 -8.89 2.55
C SER A 232 40.03 -7.46 2.17
N LYS A 233 39.14 -6.48 2.41
CA LYS A 233 39.34 -5.10 2.00
C LYS A 233 40.21 -4.34 2.99
N ASP A 234 41.06 -3.43 2.49
CA ASP A 234 41.78 -2.51 3.32
C ASP A 234 40.91 -1.35 3.84
N GLU A 235 41.42 -0.57 4.77
CA GLU A 235 40.67 0.53 5.40
C GLU A 235 40.17 1.58 4.39
N ASN A 236 40.95 1.89 3.36
CA ASN A 236 40.55 2.88 2.36
C ASN A 236 39.39 2.39 1.50
N MET A 237 39.43 1.13 1.10
CA MET A 237 38.33 0.47 0.40
C MET A 237 37.07 0.40 1.28
N LEU A 238 37.23 0.13 2.57
CA LEU A 238 36.11 0.06 3.50
C LEU A 238 35.43 1.41 3.70
N LYS A 239 36.19 2.50 3.80
CA LYS A 239 35.64 3.86 3.95
C LYS A 239 34.68 4.26 2.80
N ILE A 240 34.85 3.71 1.60
CA ILE A 240 33.95 3.96 0.46
C ILE A 240 32.89 2.87 0.28
N SER A 241 32.91 1.82 1.11
CA SER A 241 32.00 0.66 0.99
C SER A 241 30.63 0.88 1.62
N TRP A 242 30.46 1.89 2.47
CA TRP A 242 29.27 1.99 3.35
C TRP A 242 28.23 2.98 2.85
N GLY A 243 28.53 4.25 2.81
CA GLY A 243 27.58 5.33 2.52
C GLY A 243 27.16 5.45 1.06
N SER A 244 27.24 6.68 0.55
CA SER A 244 26.87 7.03 -0.84
C SER A 244 27.78 6.40 -1.90
N GLY A 245 28.92 5.83 -1.52
CA GLY A 245 29.81 5.06 -2.40
C GLY A 245 29.47 3.56 -2.48
N GLY A 246 28.69 3.01 -1.56
CA GLY A 246 28.52 1.56 -1.41
C GLY A 246 27.15 1.10 -0.94
N LEU A 247 27.08 0.59 0.30
CA LEU A 247 25.92 -0.07 0.87
C LEU A 247 24.64 0.77 0.79
N LEU A 248 24.66 1.98 1.35
CA LEU A 248 23.46 2.82 1.38
C LEU A 248 23.06 3.28 -0.01
N LYS A 249 24.01 3.53 -0.91
CA LYS A 249 23.70 3.85 -2.31
C LYS A 249 22.84 2.73 -2.92
N GLN A 250 23.30 1.49 -2.81
CA GLN A 250 22.64 0.34 -3.43
C GLN A 250 21.29 0.01 -2.79
N THR A 251 21.16 0.20 -1.49
CA THR A 251 19.97 -0.24 -0.74
C THR A 251 18.91 0.84 -0.60
N ILE A 252 19.28 2.12 -0.47
CA ILE A 252 18.36 3.21 -0.15
C ILE A 252 18.53 4.42 -1.07
N LEU A 253 19.75 4.99 -1.16
CA LEU A 253 19.95 6.35 -1.68
C LEU A 253 19.70 6.46 -3.19
N GLU A 254 20.09 5.48 -3.98
CA GLU A 254 19.96 5.53 -5.44
C GLU A 254 18.50 5.61 -5.88
N ARG A 255 17.58 5.03 -5.11
CA ARG A 255 16.16 4.94 -5.45
C ARG A 255 15.29 5.94 -4.74
N PHE A 256 15.61 6.19 -3.48
CA PHE A 256 14.78 7.01 -2.59
C PHE A 256 15.42 8.33 -2.22
N GLY A 257 16.65 8.61 -2.67
CA GLY A 257 17.39 9.83 -2.35
C GLY A 257 16.68 11.12 -2.76
N ASN A 258 15.86 11.07 -3.80
CA ASN A 258 15.08 12.21 -4.29
C ASN A 258 13.76 12.41 -3.53
N TYR A 259 13.34 11.46 -2.71
CA TYR A 259 12.10 11.57 -1.95
C TYR A 259 12.30 12.45 -0.70
N PRO A 260 11.45 13.46 -0.49
CA PRO A 260 11.58 14.37 0.64
C PRO A 260 11.61 13.67 2.00
N TRP A 261 10.81 12.61 2.18
CA TRP A 261 10.71 11.88 3.43
C TRP A 261 12.03 11.24 3.88
N LEU A 262 12.93 10.89 2.95
CA LEU A 262 14.22 10.29 3.31
C LEU A 262 15.17 11.32 3.94
N ASN A 263 15.17 12.53 3.41
CA ASN A 263 16.08 13.62 3.82
C ASN A 263 15.53 14.47 4.96
N ASP A 264 14.20 14.56 5.06
CA ASP A 264 13.49 15.25 6.14
C ASP A 264 12.31 14.40 6.61
N TRP A 265 12.60 13.44 7.48
CA TRP A 265 11.54 12.64 8.11
C TRP A 265 10.79 13.42 9.18
N SER A 266 11.52 14.17 10.01
CA SER A 266 10.92 14.90 11.12
C SER A 266 11.73 16.15 11.48
N ASN A 267 11.20 17.33 11.17
CA ASN A 267 11.77 18.63 11.57
C ASN A 267 13.26 18.77 11.27
N GLY A 268 13.65 18.54 10.02
CA GLY A 268 15.05 18.64 9.57
C GLY A 268 15.92 17.43 9.90
N ARG A 269 15.34 16.37 10.45
CA ARG A 269 16.04 15.11 10.71
C ARG A 269 15.73 14.09 9.61
N PRO A 270 16.76 13.50 8.99
CA PRO A 270 16.57 12.47 7.98
C PRO A 270 15.95 11.20 8.59
N PHE A 271 15.39 10.37 7.71
CA PHE A 271 14.97 9.02 8.09
C PHE A 271 16.19 8.19 8.51
N ASN A 272 16.13 7.63 9.71
CA ASN A 272 17.24 6.86 10.30
C ASN A 272 16.81 5.56 10.98
N ASN A 273 15.56 5.12 10.75
CA ASN A 273 15.04 3.89 11.36
C ASN A 273 15.42 2.65 10.54
N THR A 274 16.72 2.47 10.35
CA THR A 274 17.32 1.39 9.57
C THR A 274 17.98 0.33 10.49
N PHE A 275 17.75 -0.93 10.17
CA PHE A 275 18.19 -2.10 10.90
C PHE A 275 19.09 -2.97 10.02
N LEU A 276 20.12 -3.56 10.63
CA LEU A 276 20.99 -4.52 9.97
C LEU A 276 20.56 -5.93 10.38
N VAL A 277 20.43 -6.82 9.40
CA VAL A 277 19.94 -8.18 9.64
C VAL A 277 20.85 -9.19 8.96
N ARG A 278 21.30 -10.15 9.72
CA ARG A 278 22.07 -11.32 9.34
C ARG A 278 21.24 -12.59 9.57
N LYS A 279 21.49 -13.66 8.83
CA LYS A 279 20.82 -14.94 9.06
C LYS A 279 21.55 -15.74 10.13
N PRO A 280 20.98 -15.92 11.35
CA PRO A 280 21.62 -16.73 12.39
C PRO A 280 21.80 -18.19 11.95
N GLY A 281 22.89 -18.81 12.40
CA GLY A 281 23.19 -20.21 12.09
C GLY A 281 23.67 -20.47 10.68
N PHE A 282 23.80 -19.45 9.84
CA PHE A 282 24.34 -19.59 8.48
C PHE A 282 25.88 -19.73 8.54
N LYS A 283 26.43 -20.74 7.84
CA LYS A 283 27.88 -20.96 7.80
C LYS A 283 28.57 -19.86 7.01
N VAL A 284 29.36 -19.05 7.71
CA VAL A 284 30.16 -17.94 7.17
C VAL A 284 31.62 -18.08 7.59
N SER A 285 32.53 -17.39 6.88
CA SER A 285 33.97 -17.50 7.15
C SER A 285 34.40 -16.90 8.49
N PHE A 286 33.66 -15.98 9.04
CA PHE A 286 34.01 -15.25 10.27
C PHE A 286 33.38 -15.80 11.56
N LEU A 287 32.51 -16.84 11.46
CA LEU A 287 31.88 -17.47 12.62
C LEU A 287 32.20 -18.98 12.68
N ASP A 288 32.35 -19.51 13.90
CA ASP A 288 32.26 -20.93 14.13
C ASP A 288 30.80 -21.31 14.36
N VAL A 289 30.26 -22.17 13.46
CA VAL A 289 28.87 -22.62 13.47
C VAL A 289 28.82 -24.14 13.48
N GLU A 290 28.11 -24.72 14.46
CA GLU A 290 27.90 -26.15 14.63
C GLU A 290 26.40 -26.41 14.84
N ASP A 291 25.85 -27.37 14.09
CA ASP A 291 24.42 -27.73 14.13
C ASP A 291 23.44 -26.52 14.04
N GLY A 292 23.82 -25.53 13.24
CA GLY A 292 23.01 -24.32 13.07
C GLY A 292 23.10 -23.32 14.24
N GLN A 293 23.97 -23.58 15.23
CA GLN A 293 24.25 -22.69 16.36
C GLN A 293 25.58 -21.96 16.14
N GLU A 294 25.58 -20.67 16.36
CA GLU A 294 26.77 -19.83 16.32
C GLU A 294 27.45 -19.88 17.65
N LEU A 295 28.70 -20.36 17.68
CA LEU A 295 29.44 -20.56 18.90
C LEU A 295 30.27 -19.33 19.26
N ARG A 296 30.97 -18.75 18.28
CA ARG A 296 31.85 -17.58 18.49
C ARG A 296 32.27 -16.96 17.17
N VAL A 297 32.74 -15.72 17.27
CA VAL A 297 33.53 -15.09 16.21
C VAL A 297 34.90 -15.76 16.14
N ARG A 298 35.39 -16.04 14.95
CA ARG A 298 36.72 -16.63 14.74
C ARG A 298 37.79 -15.63 15.13
N PRO A 299 38.76 -16.02 16.00
CA PRO A 299 39.79 -15.08 16.50
C PRO A 299 40.63 -14.42 15.42
N ASN A 300 40.89 -15.12 14.30
CA ASN A 300 41.65 -14.58 13.19
C ASN A 300 40.94 -13.48 12.43
N GLU A 301 39.61 -13.40 12.50
CA GLU A 301 38.79 -12.40 11.84
C GLU A 301 38.44 -11.19 12.73
N SER A 302 38.73 -11.30 14.03
CA SER A 302 38.30 -10.27 15.00
C SER A 302 38.83 -8.88 14.68
N ALA A 303 40.10 -8.74 14.33
CA ALA A 303 40.72 -7.45 14.01
C ALA A 303 40.07 -6.83 12.73
N GLN A 304 39.76 -7.64 11.76
CA GLN A 304 39.12 -7.17 10.51
C GLN A 304 37.65 -6.78 10.78
N LEU A 305 36.93 -7.53 11.61
CA LEU A 305 35.56 -7.19 12.02
C LEU A 305 35.52 -5.88 12.83
N ASP A 306 36.50 -5.61 13.66
CA ASP A 306 36.63 -4.35 14.38
C ASP A 306 36.92 -3.18 13.42
N LEU A 307 37.70 -3.40 12.38
CA LEU A 307 37.94 -2.42 11.32
C LEU A 307 36.66 -2.14 10.53
N LEU A 308 35.92 -3.18 10.14
CA LEU A 308 34.61 -3.06 9.49
C LEU A 308 33.63 -2.25 10.35
N ARG A 309 33.50 -2.61 11.63
CA ARG A 309 32.64 -1.93 12.60
C ARG A 309 32.97 -0.44 12.72
N ARG A 310 34.26 -0.10 12.87
CA ARG A 310 34.71 1.29 13.01
C ARG A 310 34.45 2.09 11.73
N THR A 311 34.88 1.59 10.58
CA THR A 311 34.69 2.28 9.31
C THR A 311 33.21 2.45 8.94
N PHE A 312 32.35 1.49 9.30
CA PHE A 312 30.90 1.60 9.15
C PHE A 312 30.34 2.70 10.06
N ALA A 313 30.70 2.69 11.35
CA ALA A 313 30.15 3.63 12.32
C ALA A 313 30.61 5.08 12.09
N ASP A 314 31.81 5.27 11.51
CA ASP A 314 32.41 6.57 11.25
C ASP A 314 31.92 7.20 9.92
N ASP A 315 31.22 6.45 9.07
CA ASP A 315 30.70 6.96 7.78
C ASP A 315 29.54 7.96 7.99
N PRO A 316 29.63 9.17 7.41
CA PRO A 316 28.62 10.22 7.62
C PRO A 316 27.22 9.86 7.14
N ASP A 317 27.10 9.14 6.01
CA ASP A 317 25.79 8.75 5.47
C ASP A 317 25.17 7.65 6.34
N ILE A 318 26.01 6.73 6.85
CA ILE A 318 25.57 5.74 7.84
C ILE A 318 25.02 6.43 9.09
N GLN A 319 25.74 7.40 9.66
CA GLN A 319 25.30 8.17 10.82
C GLN A 319 23.98 8.94 10.56
N LYS A 320 23.78 9.36 9.32
CA LYS A 320 22.57 10.07 8.89
C LYS A 320 21.34 9.15 8.83
N HIS A 321 21.50 7.92 8.33
CA HIS A 321 20.37 7.04 8.00
C HIS A 321 20.24 5.81 8.90
N ILE A 322 21.15 5.59 9.83
CA ILE A 322 21.11 4.49 10.80
C ILE A 322 21.27 5.07 12.21
N ALA A 323 20.23 4.91 13.03
CA ALA A 323 20.31 5.34 14.41
C ALA A 323 21.30 4.48 15.20
N ASN A 324 22.23 5.12 15.93
CA ASN A 324 23.26 4.47 16.72
C ASN A 324 24.01 3.37 15.93
N PRO A 325 24.83 3.74 14.92
CA PRO A 325 25.45 2.76 14.02
C PRO A 325 26.26 1.68 14.72
N GLN A 326 26.97 2.02 15.82
CA GLN A 326 27.73 1.05 16.60
C GLN A 326 26.83 0.00 17.24
N GLU A 327 25.74 0.43 17.89
CA GLU A 327 24.76 -0.48 18.50
C GLU A 327 24.04 -1.31 17.42
N ALA A 328 23.79 -0.72 16.23
CA ALA A 328 23.21 -1.44 15.10
C ALA A 328 24.13 -2.57 14.63
N TRP A 329 25.43 -2.30 14.52
CA TRP A 329 26.44 -3.30 14.19
C TRP A 329 26.54 -4.38 15.28
N ASP A 330 26.66 -3.99 16.53
CA ASP A 330 26.80 -4.92 17.65
C ASP A 330 25.57 -5.84 17.79
N GLY A 331 24.37 -5.28 17.65
CA GLY A 331 23.13 -6.06 17.66
C GLY A 331 23.05 -7.06 16.50
N MET A 332 23.48 -6.67 15.29
CA MET A 332 23.53 -7.56 14.14
C MET A 332 24.59 -8.67 14.32
N MET A 333 25.70 -8.38 15.00
CA MET A 333 26.76 -9.35 15.28
C MET A 333 26.46 -10.27 16.48
N LEU A 334 25.41 -10.00 17.25
CA LEU A 334 25.01 -10.84 18.38
C LEU A 334 24.76 -12.28 17.91
N LEU A 335 25.46 -13.24 18.56
CA LEU A 335 25.37 -14.64 18.17
C LEU A 335 23.95 -15.21 18.33
N ASN A 336 23.53 -16.00 17.37
CA ASN A 336 22.20 -16.61 17.29
C ASN A 336 21.01 -15.64 17.27
N ASP A 337 21.27 -14.34 17.10
CA ASP A 337 20.25 -13.28 17.00
C ASP A 337 20.24 -12.59 15.62
N GLY A 338 21.41 -12.15 15.16
CA GLY A 338 21.56 -11.53 13.84
C GLY A 338 20.84 -10.20 13.65
N GLY A 339 20.54 -9.45 14.74
CA GLY A 339 19.87 -8.14 14.71
C GLY A 339 18.36 -8.21 14.95
N MET A 340 17.79 -9.40 15.17
CA MET A 340 16.34 -9.57 15.37
C MET A 340 15.86 -9.01 16.71
N GLN A 341 16.66 -9.09 17.77
CA GLN A 341 16.32 -8.52 19.07
C GLN A 341 16.09 -7.01 18.97
N ARG A 342 16.91 -6.30 18.21
CA ARG A 342 16.79 -4.85 18.03
C ARG A 342 15.50 -4.48 17.30
N ILE A 343 15.10 -5.24 16.29
CA ILE A 343 13.81 -5.08 15.60
C ILE A 343 12.66 -5.36 16.58
N SER A 344 12.75 -6.47 17.31
CA SER A 344 11.74 -6.88 18.29
C SER A 344 11.54 -5.81 19.38
N ASP A 345 12.62 -5.25 19.92
CA ASP A 345 12.55 -4.20 20.94
C ASP A 345 11.96 -2.90 20.36
N TYR A 346 12.26 -2.58 19.12
CA TYR A 346 11.61 -1.47 18.46
C TYR A 346 10.11 -1.70 18.26
N LEU A 347 9.71 -2.88 17.78
CA LEU A 347 8.31 -3.26 17.59
C LEU A 347 7.51 -3.14 18.89
N LYS A 348 8.06 -3.51 20.04
CA LYS A 348 7.42 -3.32 21.36
C LYS A 348 7.00 -1.86 21.61
N THR A 349 7.69 -0.91 21.01
CA THR A 349 7.42 0.52 21.22
C THR A 349 6.38 1.11 20.25
N VAL A 350 6.11 0.45 19.13
CA VAL A 350 5.24 0.97 18.05
C VAL A 350 4.05 0.06 17.76
N ALA A 351 4.14 -1.24 18.06
CA ALA A 351 3.09 -2.23 17.83
C ALA A 351 2.11 -2.30 19.01
N MET A 352 1.51 -1.16 19.36
CA MET A 352 0.56 -1.06 20.47
C MET A 352 -0.81 -0.58 19.96
N PRO A 353 -1.94 -1.16 20.43
CA PRO A 353 -3.28 -0.73 20.03
C PRO A 353 -3.52 0.77 20.25
N GLN A 354 -2.97 1.34 21.32
CA GLN A 354 -3.08 2.77 21.65
C GLN A 354 -2.44 3.67 20.59
N VAL A 355 -1.35 3.22 19.95
CA VAL A 355 -0.68 3.97 18.88
C VAL A 355 -1.61 4.07 17.66
N LYS A 356 -2.30 2.98 17.31
CA LYS A 356 -3.30 2.96 16.22
C LYS A 356 -4.49 3.87 16.55
N GLN A 357 -5.04 3.77 17.74
CA GLN A 357 -6.19 4.58 18.17
C GLN A 357 -5.84 6.08 18.15
N LYS A 358 -4.68 6.45 18.69
CA LYS A 358 -4.21 7.84 18.68
C LYS A 358 -4.08 8.38 17.26
N ARG A 359 -3.47 7.58 16.36
CA ARG A 359 -3.33 7.95 14.95
C ARG A 359 -4.67 8.18 14.26
N ILE A 360 -5.63 7.26 14.44
CA ILE A 360 -6.97 7.39 13.86
C ILE A 360 -7.65 8.66 14.39
N ALA A 361 -7.55 8.94 15.69
CA ALA A 361 -8.12 10.15 16.29
C ALA A 361 -7.49 11.43 15.74
N GLU A 362 -6.16 11.45 15.55
CA GLU A 362 -5.46 12.58 14.94
C GLU A 362 -5.88 12.81 13.49
N GLN A 363 -5.98 11.75 12.69
CA GLN A 363 -6.44 11.83 11.30
C GLN A 363 -7.89 12.29 11.20
N LEU A 364 -8.75 11.79 12.07
CA LEU A 364 -10.15 12.24 12.14
C LEU A 364 -10.23 13.73 12.46
N ASN A 365 -9.49 14.19 13.47
CA ASN A 365 -9.46 15.61 13.83
C ASN A 365 -8.93 16.47 12.67
N HIS A 366 -7.87 16.03 11.98
CA HIS A 366 -7.36 16.73 10.82
C HIS A 366 -8.38 16.78 9.67
N ALA A 367 -9.07 15.69 9.40
CA ALA A 367 -10.13 15.65 8.39
C ALA A 367 -11.30 16.59 8.77
N ILE A 368 -11.70 16.60 10.02
CA ILE A 368 -12.74 17.52 10.52
C ILE A 368 -12.30 18.99 10.33
N GLN A 369 -11.07 19.32 10.74
CA GLN A 369 -10.55 20.69 10.57
C GLN A 369 -10.47 21.07 9.09
N HIS A 370 -9.97 20.17 8.24
CA HIS A 370 -9.93 20.41 6.81
C HIS A 370 -11.31 20.68 6.20
N ILE A 371 -12.33 19.92 6.61
CA ILE A 371 -13.71 20.15 6.17
C ILE A 371 -14.21 21.50 6.66
N ILE A 372 -14.00 21.81 7.93
CA ILE A 372 -14.42 23.09 8.51
C ILE A 372 -13.76 24.26 7.79
N GLU A 373 -12.44 24.22 7.61
CA GLU A 373 -11.66 25.33 7.07
C GLU A 373 -11.83 25.50 5.55
N ASN A 374 -11.90 24.39 4.81
CA ASN A 374 -11.89 24.43 3.34
C ASN A 374 -13.27 24.24 2.69
N ARG A 375 -14.20 23.53 3.36
CA ARG A 375 -15.53 23.27 2.79
C ARG A 375 -16.62 24.12 3.44
N PHE A 376 -16.59 24.31 4.75
CA PHE A 376 -17.61 25.05 5.46
C PHE A 376 -17.25 26.51 5.76
N ALA A 377 -15.98 26.92 5.67
CA ALA A 377 -15.58 28.30 5.95
C ALA A 377 -16.35 29.34 5.11
N SER A 378 -16.64 28.99 3.84
CA SER A 378 -17.43 29.85 2.94
C SER A 378 -18.91 29.95 3.32
N TRP A 379 -19.42 28.99 4.09
CA TRP A 379 -20.82 28.95 4.56
C TRP A 379 -20.96 29.54 5.95
N TYR A 380 -19.87 29.65 6.71
CA TYR A 380 -19.88 30.25 8.03
C TYR A 380 -19.99 31.76 7.89
N GLN A 381 -21.09 32.31 8.41
CA GLN A 381 -21.29 33.76 8.50
C GLN A 381 -20.85 34.19 9.89
N SER A 382 -19.70 34.85 9.99
CA SER A 382 -19.35 35.54 11.21
C SER A 382 -20.17 36.84 11.28
N ASP A 383 -20.79 37.12 12.42
CA ASP A 383 -21.53 38.39 12.67
C ASP A 383 -20.58 39.60 12.80
N GLY A 384 -19.33 39.46 12.34
CA GLY A 384 -18.33 40.53 12.42
C GLY A 384 -18.60 41.68 11.46
N ALA A 385 -18.38 42.92 11.93
CA ALA A 385 -18.58 44.16 11.16
C ALA A 385 -17.80 44.16 9.81
N GLU A 386 -16.66 43.50 9.76
CA GLU A 386 -15.83 43.36 8.53
C GLU A 386 -16.53 42.53 7.44
N GLU A 387 -17.18 41.45 7.82
CA GLU A 387 -17.92 40.59 6.89
C GLU A 387 -19.16 41.28 6.34
N VAL A 388 -19.83 42.05 7.18
CA VAL A 388 -20.96 42.91 6.75
C VAL A 388 -20.47 43.94 5.71
N GLN A 389 -19.34 44.58 5.95
CA GLN A 389 -18.75 45.53 4.99
C GLN A 389 -18.35 44.85 3.68
N ARG A 390 -17.73 43.66 3.74
CA ARG A 390 -17.38 42.88 2.55
C ARG A 390 -18.61 42.53 1.72
N LYS A 391 -19.67 42.04 2.37
CA LYS A 391 -20.94 41.72 1.71
C LYS A 391 -21.61 42.94 1.11
N GLN A 392 -21.58 44.09 1.81
CA GLN A 392 -22.09 45.38 1.27
C GLN A 392 -21.31 45.84 0.04
N GLN A 393 -19.98 45.68 0.02
CA GLN A 393 -19.16 45.99 -1.15
C GLN A 393 -19.48 45.06 -2.33
N LEU A 394 -19.60 43.75 -2.07
CA LEU A 394 -19.98 42.78 -3.09
C LEU A 394 -21.38 43.05 -3.64
N ALA A 395 -22.35 43.34 -2.76
CA ALA A 395 -23.70 43.73 -3.18
C ALA A 395 -23.71 44.98 -4.06
N LYS A 396 -22.91 45.99 -3.73
CA LYS A 396 -22.77 47.19 -4.59
C LYS A 396 -22.20 46.87 -5.96
N LEU A 397 -21.22 45.97 -6.05
CA LEU A 397 -20.68 45.53 -7.34
C LEU A 397 -21.73 44.79 -8.16
N VAL A 398 -22.43 43.83 -7.55
CA VAL A 398 -23.49 43.06 -8.22
C VAL A 398 -24.62 43.99 -8.70
N ILE A 399 -25.08 44.90 -7.84
CA ILE A 399 -26.10 45.87 -8.22
C ILE A 399 -25.61 46.77 -9.36
N GLY A 400 -24.34 47.19 -9.32
CA GLY A 400 -23.77 48.00 -10.40
C GLY A 400 -23.73 47.28 -11.75
N GLU A 401 -23.43 45.97 -11.76
CA GLU A 401 -23.47 45.16 -12.98
C GLU A 401 -24.92 44.90 -13.45
N LEU A 402 -25.86 44.65 -12.54
CA LEU A 402 -27.28 44.49 -12.89
C LEU A 402 -27.87 45.76 -13.46
N GLN A 403 -27.47 46.95 -12.95
CA GLN A 403 -27.93 48.25 -13.48
C GLN A 403 -27.46 48.49 -14.90
N LYS A 404 -26.30 47.98 -15.33
CA LYS A 404 -25.83 48.03 -16.71
C LYS A 404 -26.70 47.22 -17.67
N SER A 405 -27.38 46.21 -17.16
CA SER A 405 -28.27 45.30 -17.89
C SER A 405 -29.73 45.43 -17.50
N ALA A 406 -30.18 46.64 -17.15
CA ALA A 406 -31.48 46.91 -16.55
C ALA A 406 -32.68 46.35 -17.35
N LEU A 407 -32.55 46.17 -18.65
CA LEU A 407 -33.60 45.61 -19.49
C LEU A 407 -33.90 44.11 -19.24
N ILE A 408 -32.93 43.36 -18.73
CA ILE A 408 -33.06 41.92 -18.46
C ILE A 408 -33.20 41.59 -16.97
N VAL A 409 -33.05 42.60 -16.09
CA VAL A 409 -33.12 42.37 -14.61
C VAL A 409 -34.49 41.83 -14.19
N GLY A 410 -35.57 42.29 -14.81
CA GLY A 410 -36.94 41.83 -14.48
C GLY A 410 -37.12 40.33 -14.83
N GLU A 411 -36.59 39.89 -15.98
CA GLU A 411 -36.66 38.50 -16.38
C GLU A 411 -35.74 37.61 -15.56
N PHE A 412 -34.54 38.10 -15.25
CA PHE A 412 -33.63 37.47 -14.34
C PHE A 412 -34.21 37.25 -12.91
N LEU A 413 -34.84 38.31 -12.35
CA LEU A 413 -35.50 38.17 -11.05
C LEU A 413 -36.68 37.21 -11.08
N ARG A 414 -37.40 37.13 -12.19
CA ARG A 414 -38.47 36.16 -12.37
C ARG A 414 -37.95 34.74 -12.44
N SER A 415 -36.82 34.50 -13.12
CA SER A 415 -36.19 33.18 -13.19
C SER A 415 -35.59 32.70 -11.88
N LEU A 416 -35.30 33.62 -10.94
CA LEU A 416 -34.82 33.29 -9.58
C LEU A 416 -35.95 33.03 -8.58
N GLN A 417 -37.22 33.30 -8.95
CA GLN A 417 -38.36 32.99 -8.08
C GLN A 417 -38.66 31.51 -8.09
N LEU A 418 -38.53 30.87 -6.97
CA LEU A 418 -38.98 29.49 -6.77
C LEU A 418 -40.50 29.50 -6.57
N PRO A 419 -41.24 28.61 -7.28
CA PRO A 419 -42.66 28.42 -7.03
C PRO A 419 -42.93 28.07 -5.57
N GLU A 420 -44.00 28.60 -4.98
CA GLU A 420 -44.39 28.32 -3.61
C GLU A 420 -44.58 26.81 -3.36
N GLU A 421 -45.06 26.08 -4.33
CA GLU A 421 -45.22 24.63 -4.34
C GLU A 421 -43.88 23.91 -4.17
N THR A 422 -42.82 24.41 -4.84
CA THR A 422 -41.44 23.82 -4.74
C THR A 422 -40.89 24.08 -3.33
N ILE A 423 -41.07 25.27 -2.78
CA ILE A 423 -40.64 25.60 -1.41
C ILE A 423 -41.39 24.73 -0.42
N HIS A 424 -42.71 24.55 -0.62
CA HIS A 424 -43.53 23.72 0.25
C HIS A 424 -43.13 22.26 0.19
N SER A 425 -42.84 21.70 -1.00
CA SER A 425 -42.39 20.33 -1.16
C SER A 425 -41.01 20.09 -0.50
N LEU A 426 -40.08 21.03 -0.61
CA LEU A 426 -38.77 20.97 0.04
C LEU A 426 -38.82 21.04 1.56
N TYR A 427 -39.79 21.83 2.10
CA TYR A 427 -39.93 22.02 3.54
C TYR A 427 -40.65 20.86 4.25
N PHE A 428 -41.50 20.13 3.52
CA PHE A 428 -42.35 19.05 4.05
C PHE A 428 -42.01 17.67 3.47
N ALA A 429 -40.90 17.55 2.75
CA ALA A 429 -40.41 16.22 2.31
C ALA A 429 -40.00 15.38 3.53
N ASP A 430 -40.78 14.38 3.83
CA ASP A 430 -40.59 13.51 5.00
C ASP A 430 -39.50 12.44 4.80
N ASN A 431 -38.94 12.27 3.57
CA ASN A 431 -37.88 11.28 3.27
C ASN A 431 -36.93 11.78 2.20
N ASP A 432 -35.64 11.59 2.42
CA ASP A 432 -34.55 11.90 1.47
C ASP A 432 -34.65 11.18 0.10
N ASP A 433 -35.43 10.11 0.01
CA ASP A 433 -35.67 9.35 -1.22
C ASP A 433 -36.58 10.05 -2.24
N ASP A 434 -37.46 10.95 -1.81
CA ASP A 434 -38.38 11.68 -2.69
C ASP A 434 -37.72 12.89 -3.39
N LEU A 435 -36.58 13.35 -2.86
CA LEU A 435 -35.86 14.50 -3.45
C LEU A 435 -35.04 14.14 -4.68
N LEU A 436 -34.79 12.84 -4.92
CA LEU A 436 -33.96 12.36 -6.01
C LEU A 436 -34.71 11.67 -7.16
N SER A 437 -36.05 11.58 -7.06
CA SER A 437 -36.87 10.98 -8.13
C SER A 437 -37.55 12.06 -8.96
N PRO A 438 -37.16 12.30 -10.23
CA PRO A 438 -37.92 13.16 -11.11
C PRO A 438 -39.28 12.49 -11.37
N SER A 439 -40.36 13.14 -11.00
CA SER A 439 -41.73 12.66 -11.27
C SER A 439 -41.92 12.53 -12.78
N ALA A 440 -42.11 11.31 -13.25
CA ALA A 440 -42.47 11.00 -14.59
C ALA A 440 -43.95 11.37 -14.88
N LYS A 441 -44.24 12.67 -14.95
CA LYS A 441 -45.48 13.17 -15.55
C LYS A 441 -45.19 14.61 -16.00
N ASP A 442 -44.77 14.72 -17.22
CA ASP A 442 -44.99 15.80 -18.21
C ASP A 442 -43.94 15.68 -19.33
N SER A 443 -44.10 14.60 -20.08
CA SER A 443 -43.46 14.48 -21.40
C SER A 443 -44.45 14.92 -22.47
N ASP A 444 -44.56 16.23 -22.74
CA ASP A 444 -45.04 16.66 -24.07
C ASP A 444 -44.94 18.18 -24.34
N GLU A 445 -44.12 18.99 -23.65
CA GLU A 445 -43.93 20.38 -24.10
C GLU A 445 -42.58 21.01 -23.81
N ALA A 446 -41.46 20.29 -23.84
CA ALA A 446 -40.14 20.92 -23.68
C ALA A 446 -39.14 20.50 -24.74
N ASN A 447 -39.50 20.73 -26.00
CA ASN A 447 -38.52 20.58 -27.08
C ASN A 447 -38.25 21.92 -27.78
N LYS A 448 -37.88 22.96 -26.99
CA LYS A 448 -37.24 24.19 -27.48
C LYS A 448 -36.66 24.99 -26.27
N SER A 449 -35.48 24.62 -25.79
CA SER A 449 -34.48 25.54 -25.24
C SER A 449 -33.34 24.77 -24.58
N ASN A 450 -32.65 23.93 -25.32
CA ASN A 450 -31.35 23.42 -24.92
C ASN A 450 -30.29 24.43 -25.37
N ALA A 451 -30.02 25.44 -24.54
CA ALA A 451 -28.89 26.33 -24.73
C ALA A 451 -28.49 27.02 -23.40
N PHE A 452 -28.51 26.35 -22.28
CA PHE A 452 -27.87 26.88 -21.06
C PHE A 452 -27.68 25.76 -20.00
N ALA A 453 -26.91 24.73 -20.34
CA ALA A 453 -26.42 23.75 -19.35
C ALA A 453 -24.96 23.39 -19.67
N SER A 454 -24.11 24.44 -19.66
CA SER A 454 -22.66 24.24 -19.66
C SER A 454 -22.06 25.30 -18.72
N GLY A 455 -21.99 25.01 -17.43
CA GLY A 455 -21.43 25.97 -16.51
C GLY A 455 -21.46 25.58 -15.03
N PHE A 456 -21.40 24.32 -14.68
CA PHE A 456 -20.93 23.88 -13.37
C PHE A 456 -20.07 22.66 -13.56
N GLY A 457 -18.83 22.91 -13.99
CA GLY A 457 -17.75 21.93 -13.91
C GLY A 457 -17.38 21.75 -12.45
N PHE A 458 -17.65 20.59 -11.91
CA PHE A 458 -16.91 20.10 -10.76
C PHE A 458 -15.51 19.75 -11.28
N ASP A 459 -14.58 20.68 -11.05
CA ASP A 459 -13.16 20.48 -11.26
C ASP A 459 -12.63 19.74 -10.04
N ASP A 460 -12.93 18.46 -9.92
CA ASP A 460 -12.19 17.54 -9.12
C ASP A 460 -11.07 17.01 -10.01
N GLY A 461 -9.96 17.76 -10.02
CA GLY A 461 -8.72 17.37 -10.67
C GLY A 461 -8.20 16.04 -10.18
N PHE A 462 -8.67 14.98 -10.80
CA PHE A 462 -8.02 13.68 -10.80
C PHE A 462 -7.28 13.57 -12.14
N ASP A 463 -6.20 14.34 -12.28
CA ASP A 463 -5.26 14.15 -13.37
C ASP A 463 -4.51 12.83 -13.17
N LEU A 464 -4.98 11.82 -13.88
CA LEU A 464 -4.38 10.48 -13.92
C LEU A 464 -3.34 10.35 -15.06
N PHE A 465 -3.09 11.43 -15.82
CA PHE A 465 -2.20 11.42 -16.97
C PHE A 465 -1.47 12.77 -17.11
N ASP A 466 -0.39 12.97 -16.36
CA ASP A 466 0.69 13.86 -16.76
C ASP A 466 2.03 13.17 -16.47
N GLU A 467 2.63 12.62 -17.54
CA GLU A 467 4.04 12.31 -17.58
C GLU A 467 4.80 13.59 -17.98
N PRO A 468 5.85 14.00 -17.26
CA PRO A 468 6.83 14.93 -17.79
C PRO A 468 7.82 14.18 -18.71
N GLN A 469 8.08 14.79 -19.83
CA GLN A 469 9.14 14.44 -20.80
C GLN A 469 10.53 14.45 -20.15
#